data_6434f029e96760379605e367e9de638c
#
_entry.id   6434f029e96760379605e367e9de638c
#
_cell.length_a   1.000
_cell.length_b   1.000
_cell.length_c   1.000
_cell.angle_alpha   90.00
_cell.angle_beta   90.00
_cell.angle_gamma   90.00
#
_symmetry.space_group_name_H-M   'P 1'
#
loop_
_entity.id
_entity.type
_entity.pdbx_description
1 polymer ?
#
loop_
_entity_poly.entity_id
_entity_poly.type
_entity_poly.pdbx_seq_one_letter_code
_entity_poly.pdbx_strand_id
1 'polypeptide(L)'
;MHTNLYAMANYDELLKDGISHGMCEKFQKEWGNPGVKELCYKYFRGQDFCIEHNWPELKWLEENMRGKTIEYGILINQTIQMSQGERRELALLGNSDLTIDVFDVCDITIRHGSKLHLNVHDGCFVYVSMHDDSVLDIVSKEGTGRVCVSHFGGSVINGGLIDKFNEKL
;
A
#
# COMPACT_ATOMS: atom_id res chain seq x y z
N MET A 1 24.05 28.06 14.40
CA MET A 1 23.13 27.98 13.24
C MET A 1 23.48 26.69 12.49
N HIS A 2 22.76 25.59 12.78
CA HIS A 2 22.88 24.37 11.97
C HIS A 2 21.82 24.43 10.88
N THR A 3 22.27 24.79 9.70
CA THR A 3 21.45 24.70 8.49
C THR A 3 21.27 23.22 8.18
N ASN A 4 20.09 22.68 8.49
CA ASN A 4 19.71 21.33 8.19
C ASN A 4 19.40 21.25 6.68
N LEU A 5 20.45 21.07 5.88
CA LEU A 5 20.33 20.72 4.47
C LEU A 5 19.89 19.24 4.40
N TYR A 6 18.61 18.98 4.65
CA TYR A 6 17.98 17.81 4.07
C TYR A 6 18.01 18.03 2.56
N ALA A 7 19.00 17.42 1.91
CA ALA A 7 19.00 17.34 0.46
C ALA A 7 17.63 16.78 0.06
N MET A 8 16.82 17.56 -0.64
CA MET A 8 15.59 17.08 -1.27
C MET A 8 16.05 15.95 -2.21
N ALA A 9 15.61 14.74 -1.93
CA ALA A 9 15.96 13.62 -2.77
C ALA A 9 15.48 13.95 -4.19
N ASN A 10 16.42 13.90 -5.12
CA ASN A 10 16.08 14.12 -6.53
C ASN A 10 15.54 12.81 -7.08
N TYR A 11 14.24 12.78 -7.40
CA TYR A 11 13.56 11.59 -7.91
C TYR A 11 13.58 11.50 -9.46
N ASP A 12 14.47 12.22 -10.12
CA ASP A 12 14.62 12.15 -11.58
C ASP A 12 15.10 10.77 -12.05
N GLU A 13 15.94 10.11 -11.26
CA GLU A 13 16.36 8.74 -11.56
C GLU A 13 15.20 7.75 -11.44
N LEU A 14 14.34 7.93 -10.44
CA LEU A 14 13.12 7.12 -10.31
C LEU A 14 12.18 7.31 -11.51
N LEU A 15 12.04 8.54 -12.00
CA LEU A 15 11.26 8.79 -13.23
C LEU A 15 11.86 8.10 -14.45
N LYS A 16 13.18 8.19 -14.65
CA LYS A 16 13.87 7.53 -15.77
C LYS A 16 13.69 6.02 -15.72
N ASP A 17 13.78 5.45 -14.53
CA ASP A 17 13.55 4.04 -14.32
C ASP A 17 12.09 3.65 -14.64
N GLY A 18 11.10 4.39 -14.16
CA GLY A 18 9.69 4.19 -14.50
C GLY A 18 9.42 4.29 -16.01
N ILE A 19 10.06 5.23 -16.71
CA ILE A 19 9.97 5.36 -18.17
C ILE A 19 10.51 4.10 -18.85
N SER A 20 11.61 3.55 -18.38
CA SER A 20 12.18 2.31 -18.92
C SER A 20 11.26 1.10 -18.78
N HIS A 21 10.36 1.11 -17.77
CA HIS A 21 9.31 0.12 -17.55
C HIS A 21 8.01 0.40 -18.32
N GLY A 22 7.95 1.47 -19.10
CA GLY A 22 6.78 1.79 -19.93
C GLY A 22 5.76 2.73 -19.27
N MET A 23 6.19 3.54 -18.30
CA MET A 23 5.33 4.55 -17.69
C MET A 23 4.64 5.42 -18.75
N CYS A 24 3.33 5.59 -18.67
CA CYS A 24 2.56 6.32 -19.69
C CYS A 24 2.96 7.80 -19.77
N GLU A 25 2.89 8.38 -20.97
CA GLU A 25 3.28 9.78 -21.22
C GLU A 25 2.55 10.80 -20.33
N LYS A 26 1.28 10.55 -20.02
CA LYS A 26 0.51 11.43 -19.13
C LYS A 26 1.16 11.52 -17.76
N PHE A 27 1.51 10.38 -17.18
CA PHE A 27 2.12 10.30 -15.86
C PHE A 27 3.53 10.91 -15.85
N GLN A 28 4.29 10.73 -16.95
CA GLN A 28 5.59 11.39 -17.15
C GLN A 28 5.46 12.91 -17.14
N LYS A 29 4.51 13.47 -17.90
CA LYS A 29 4.26 14.92 -17.98
C LYS A 29 3.80 15.52 -16.64
N GLU A 30 3.06 14.74 -15.85
CA GLU A 30 2.57 15.12 -14.52
C GLU A 30 3.59 14.88 -13.41
N TRP A 31 4.80 14.38 -13.72
CA TRP A 31 5.77 14.01 -12.68
C TRP A 31 6.18 15.19 -11.83
N GLY A 32 6.59 16.31 -12.44
CA GLY A 32 7.05 17.50 -11.74
C GLY A 32 8.33 17.24 -10.93
N ASN A 33 8.40 17.84 -9.76
CA ASN A 33 9.46 17.59 -8.76
C ASN A 33 8.79 17.16 -7.44
N PRO A 34 8.33 15.90 -7.34
CA PRO A 34 7.51 15.46 -6.21
C PRO A 34 8.30 15.40 -4.91
N GLY A 35 7.66 15.81 -3.80
CA GLY A 35 8.08 15.44 -2.46
C GLY A 35 7.54 14.06 -2.06
N VAL A 36 7.86 13.60 -0.83
CA VAL A 36 7.40 12.28 -0.32
C VAL A 36 5.88 12.13 -0.40
N LYS A 37 5.12 13.13 0.03
CA LYS A 37 3.65 13.14 -0.02
C LYS A 37 3.13 12.93 -1.44
N GLU A 38 3.68 13.68 -2.40
CA GLU A 38 3.27 13.59 -3.80
C GLU A 38 3.63 12.25 -4.43
N LEU A 39 4.77 11.67 -4.06
CA LEU A 39 5.14 10.31 -4.49
C LEU A 39 4.17 9.25 -3.97
N CYS A 40 3.77 9.34 -2.71
CA CYS A 40 2.75 8.44 -2.15
C CYS A 40 1.42 8.59 -2.91
N TYR A 41 0.99 9.81 -3.19
CA TYR A 41 -0.21 10.06 -3.99
C TYR A 41 -0.08 9.50 -5.43
N LYS A 42 1.08 9.69 -6.06
CA LYS A 42 1.36 9.12 -7.38
C LYS A 42 1.35 7.58 -7.35
N TYR A 43 1.85 6.97 -6.28
CA TYR A 43 1.82 5.52 -6.09
C TYR A 43 0.37 5.00 -6.14
N PHE A 44 -0.54 5.55 -5.34
CA PHE A 44 -1.95 5.13 -5.35
C PHE A 44 -2.62 5.35 -6.71
N ARG A 45 -2.35 6.47 -7.38
CA ARG A 45 -2.89 6.73 -8.73
C ARG A 45 -2.33 5.83 -9.83
N GLY A 46 -1.12 5.37 -9.68
CA GLY A 46 -0.43 4.48 -10.63
C GLY A 46 -0.23 3.07 -10.10
N GLN A 47 -1.04 2.62 -9.17
CA GLN A 47 -0.86 1.38 -8.45
C GLN A 47 -0.82 0.15 -9.36
N ASP A 48 -1.66 0.10 -10.40
CA ASP A 48 -1.67 -0.99 -11.37
C ASP A 48 -0.30 -1.13 -12.06
N PHE A 49 0.27 -0.02 -12.50
CA PHE A 49 1.62 0.01 -13.07
C PHE A 49 2.67 -0.44 -12.06
N CYS A 50 2.57 0.05 -10.83
CA CYS A 50 3.51 -0.31 -9.75
C CYS A 50 3.47 -1.82 -9.44
N ILE A 51 2.30 -2.43 -9.50
CA ILE A 51 2.11 -3.87 -9.27
C ILE A 51 2.63 -4.66 -10.46
N GLU A 52 2.21 -4.31 -11.67
CA GLU A 52 2.57 -5.01 -12.91
C GLU A 52 4.08 -5.07 -13.13
N HIS A 53 4.78 -3.98 -12.86
CA HIS A 53 6.23 -3.86 -13.09
C HIS A 53 7.08 -4.04 -11.83
N ASN A 54 6.48 -4.37 -10.68
CA ASN A 54 7.15 -4.38 -9.38
C ASN A 54 7.98 -3.10 -9.13
N TRP A 55 7.37 -1.95 -9.47
CA TRP A 55 8.02 -0.63 -9.46
C TRP A 55 7.38 0.32 -8.41
N PRO A 56 8.15 1.16 -7.71
CA PRO A 56 9.62 1.06 -7.58
C PRO A 56 10.06 -0.25 -6.92
N GLU A 57 11.28 -0.69 -7.20
CA GLU A 57 11.82 -1.88 -6.53
C GLU A 57 11.81 -1.73 -5.00
N LEU A 58 11.55 -2.81 -4.29
CA LEU A 58 11.46 -2.81 -2.82
C LEU A 58 12.73 -2.23 -2.18
N LYS A 59 13.90 -2.58 -2.69
CA LYS A 59 15.17 -2.04 -2.20
C LYS A 59 15.22 -0.52 -2.30
N TRP A 60 14.79 0.05 -3.42
CA TRP A 60 14.74 1.50 -3.59
C TRP A 60 13.78 2.16 -2.59
N LEU A 61 12.60 1.54 -2.38
CA LEU A 61 11.61 2.00 -1.40
C LEU A 61 12.17 2.00 0.03
N GLU A 62 12.87 0.93 0.40
CA GLU A 62 13.54 0.81 1.71
C GLU A 62 14.57 1.91 1.95
N GLU A 63 15.43 2.14 0.97
CA GLU A 63 16.53 3.11 1.07
C GLU A 63 16.04 4.57 1.08
N ASN A 64 14.99 4.88 0.33
CA ASN A 64 14.56 6.26 0.07
C ASN A 64 13.30 6.69 0.82
N MET A 65 12.38 5.75 1.10
CA MET A 65 11.02 6.06 1.54
C MET A 65 10.66 5.51 2.93
N ARG A 66 11.36 4.48 3.42
CA ARG A 66 11.05 3.84 4.70
C ARG A 66 10.99 4.86 5.84
N GLY A 67 9.93 4.78 6.64
CA GLY A 67 9.69 5.67 7.79
C GLY A 67 9.19 7.07 7.45
N LYS A 68 9.13 7.43 6.16
CA LYS A 68 8.67 8.75 5.70
C LYS A 68 7.24 8.75 5.16
N THR A 69 6.64 7.59 4.96
CA THR A 69 5.41 7.40 4.18
C THR A 69 4.19 6.98 4.98
N ILE A 70 4.36 6.64 6.26
CA ILE A 70 3.27 6.14 7.13
C ILE A 70 2.12 7.13 7.19
N GLU A 71 2.43 8.41 7.37
CA GLU A 71 1.42 9.47 7.43
C GLU A 71 0.62 9.64 6.13
N TYR A 72 1.12 9.08 5.02
CA TYR A 72 0.47 9.10 3.71
C TYR A 72 -0.13 7.73 3.33
N GLY A 73 -0.19 6.78 4.27
CA GLY A 73 -0.86 5.50 4.08
C GLY A 73 0.01 4.40 3.46
N ILE A 74 1.31 4.59 3.31
CA ILE A 74 2.21 3.55 2.79
C ILE A 74 3.18 3.08 3.88
N LEU A 75 3.16 1.78 4.18
CA LEU A 75 4.05 1.12 5.11
C LEU A 75 5.12 0.35 4.34
N ILE A 76 6.40 0.52 4.73
CA ILE A 76 7.54 -0.16 4.10
C ILE A 76 8.38 -0.79 5.19
N ASN A 77 8.36 -2.12 5.30
CA ASN A 77 9.08 -2.89 6.33
C ASN A 77 8.82 -2.35 7.76
N GLN A 78 7.56 -2.19 8.12
CA GLN A 78 7.16 -1.62 9.41
C GLN A 78 6.10 -2.47 10.08
N THR A 79 6.22 -2.62 11.41
CA THR A 79 5.22 -3.27 12.25
C THR A 79 4.52 -2.21 13.06
N ILE A 80 3.22 -2.00 12.83
CA ILE A 80 2.42 -1.02 13.55
C ILE A 80 1.00 -1.53 13.85
N GLN A 81 0.42 -0.93 14.88
CA GLN A 81 -1.00 -1.05 15.20
C GLN A 81 -1.62 0.34 15.11
N MET A 82 -2.77 0.47 14.45
CA MET A 82 -3.43 1.75 14.28
C MET A 82 -4.94 1.61 14.13
N SER A 83 -5.64 2.73 14.29
CA SER A 83 -7.00 2.90 13.80
C SER A 83 -6.96 3.56 12.42
N GLN A 84 -7.95 3.27 11.57
CA GLN A 84 -8.03 3.80 10.22
C GLN A 84 -7.96 5.34 10.17
N GLY A 85 -8.63 6.03 11.10
CA GLY A 85 -8.77 7.48 11.06
C GLY A 85 -9.53 7.93 9.80
N GLU A 86 -9.02 8.95 9.11
CA GLU A 86 -9.60 9.45 7.86
C GLU A 86 -9.03 8.77 6.60
N ARG A 87 -8.16 7.77 6.76
CA ARG A 87 -7.49 7.11 5.64
C ARG A 87 -8.42 6.14 4.96
N ARG A 88 -8.52 6.27 3.66
CA ARG A 88 -9.30 5.37 2.80
C ARG A 88 -8.45 4.43 1.96
N GLU A 89 -7.18 4.76 1.78
CA GLU A 89 -6.23 3.96 1.00
C GLU A 89 -4.99 3.66 1.82
N LEU A 90 -4.58 2.40 1.84
CA LEU A 90 -3.36 1.92 2.49
C LEU A 90 -2.59 0.98 1.57
N ALA A 91 -1.27 1.00 1.65
CA ALA A 91 -0.41 0.04 0.98
C ALA A 91 0.64 -0.51 1.95
N LEU A 92 0.74 -1.83 2.03
CA LEU A 92 1.73 -2.54 2.82
C LEU A 92 2.74 -3.18 1.87
N LEU A 93 3.99 -2.79 2.02
CA LEU A 93 5.09 -3.20 1.16
C LEU A 93 6.23 -3.83 1.98
N GLY A 94 6.94 -4.75 1.37
CA GLY A 94 8.03 -5.47 2.02
C GLY A 94 7.52 -6.45 3.06
N ASN A 95 8.15 -6.47 4.23
CA ASN A 95 7.74 -7.28 5.39
C ASN A 95 6.96 -6.43 6.40
N SER A 96 6.02 -5.61 5.91
CA SER A 96 5.17 -4.83 6.80
C SER A 96 4.16 -5.71 7.53
N ASP A 97 3.88 -5.39 8.78
CA ASP A 97 2.90 -6.07 9.62
C ASP A 97 1.98 -5.03 10.24
N LEU A 98 0.72 -5.00 9.80
CA LEU A 98 -0.27 -4.02 10.22
C LEU A 98 -1.43 -4.69 10.94
N THR A 99 -1.70 -4.26 12.17
CA THR A 99 -2.99 -4.48 12.83
C THR A 99 -3.81 -3.20 12.75
N ILE A 100 -5.01 -3.27 12.19
CA ILE A 100 -5.85 -2.09 11.97
C ILE A 100 -7.32 -2.32 12.38
N ASP A 101 -7.87 -1.32 13.08
CA ASP A 101 -9.30 -1.18 13.33
C ASP A 101 -9.91 -0.30 12.24
N VAL A 102 -10.87 -0.85 11.46
CA VAL A 102 -11.52 -0.16 10.34
C VAL A 102 -12.92 0.29 10.75
N PHE A 103 -13.19 1.59 10.59
CA PHE A 103 -14.43 2.26 11.01
C PHE A 103 -15.23 2.89 9.85
N ASP A 104 -14.76 2.78 8.61
CA ASP A 104 -15.41 3.32 7.41
C ASP A 104 -15.02 2.48 6.18
N VAL A 105 -15.10 3.04 5.00
CA VAL A 105 -14.58 2.42 3.77
C VAL A 105 -13.05 2.48 3.75
N CYS A 106 -12.42 1.35 3.47
CA CYS A 106 -10.96 1.27 3.36
C CYS A 106 -10.55 0.35 2.21
N ASP A 107 -9.62 0.81 1.39
CA ASP A 107 -8.97 0.04 0.32
C ASP A 107 -7.52 -0.24 0.73
N ILE A 108 -7.14 -1.50 0.80
CA ILE A 108 -5.83 -1.90 1.31
C ILE A 108 -5.15 -2.83 0.32
N THR A 109 -3.99 -2.42 -0.18
CA THR A 109 -3.13 -3.30 -0.99
C THR A 109 -2.00 -3.85 -0.16
N ILE A 110 -1.80 -5.17 -0.20
CA ILE A 110 -0.72 -5.86 0.52
C ILE A 110 0.16 -6.66 -0.45
N ARG A 111 1.50 -6.48 -0.31
CA ARG A 111 2.50 -7.05 -1.22
C ARG A 111 3.77 -7.50 -0.50
N HIS A 112 4.62 -8.25 -1.22
CA HIS A 112 5.99 -8.63 -0.83
C HIS A 112 6.08 -9.38 0.51
N GLY A 113 5.10 -10.21 0.86
CA GLY A 113 5.09 -10.93 2.13
C GLY A 113 4.58 -10.13 3.33
N SER A 114 4.01 -8.95 3.10
CA SER A 114 3.37 -8.16 4.17
C SER A 114 2.19 -8.91 4.79
N LYS A 115 1.91 -8.58 6.04
CA LYS A 115 0.81 -9.16 6.83
C LYS A 115 -0.18 -8.08 7.23
N LEU A 116 -1.46 -8.42 7.13
CA LEU A 116 -2.57 -7.54 7.51
C LEU A 116 -3.50 -8.27 8.49
N HIS A 117 -3.68 -7.71 9.67
CA HIS A 117 -4.62 -8.16 10.69
C HIS A 117 -5.77 -7.14 10.78
N LEU A 118 -6.97 -7.55 10.37
CA LEU A 118 -8.15 -6.69 10.29
C LEU A 118 -9.11 -6.89 11.45
N ASN A 119 -9.50 -5.78 12.08
CA ASN A 119 -10.71 -5.68 12.87
C ASN A 119 -11.70 -4.78 12.13
N VAL A 120 -12.83 -5.31 11.69
CA VAL A 120 -13.83 -4.61 10.88
C VAL A 120 -15.06 -4.32 11.74
N HIS A 121 -15.35 -3.05 11.97
CA HIS A 121 -16.50 -2.62 12.76
C HIS A 121 -17.80 -2.61 11.94
N ASP A 122 -18.92 -2.45 12.65
CA ASP A 122 -20.25 -2.47 12.02
C ASP A 122 -20.41 -1.37 10.97
N GLY A 123 -21.06 -1.72 9.86
CA GLY A 123 -21.31 -0.80 8.74
C GLY A 123 -20.10 -0.51 7.84
N CYS A 124 -18.92 -1.04 8.14
CA CYS A 124 -17.70 -0.79 7.37
C CYS A 124 -17.60 -1.64 6.10
N PHE A 125 -16.86 -1.14 5.12
CA PHE A 125 -16.53 -1.88 3.92
C PHE A 125 -15.03 -1.84 3.66
N VAL A 126 -14.39 -3.02 3.64
CA VAL A 126 -12.97 -3.16 3.35
C VAL A 126 -12.78 -3.92 2.06
N TYR A 127 -12.02 -3.32 1.15
CA TYR A 127 -11.49 -4.01 -0.03
C TYR A 127 -10.01 -4.29 0.18
N VAL A 128 -9.59 -5.55 0.00
CA VAL A 128 -8.20 -5.95 0.12
C VAL A 128 -7.71 -6.53 -1.20
N SER A 129 -6.66 -5.95 -1.75
CA SER A 129 -5.94 -6.46 -2.90
C SER A 129 -4.64 -7.13 -2.44
N MET A 130 -4.55 -8.45 -2.61
CA MET A 130 -3.44 -9.27 -2.12
C MET A 130 -2.56 -9.71 -3.27
N HIS A 131 -1.26 -9.51 -3.13
CA HIS A 131 -0.25 -9.88 -4.12
C HIS A 131 0.95 -10.57 -3.47
N ASP A 132 1.68 -11.29 -4.29
CA ASP A 132 2.90 -11.99 -3.89
C ASP A 132 2.61 -13.01 -2.75
N ASP A 133 3.49 -13.12 -1.76
CA ASP A 133 3.35 -14.01 -0.60
C ASP A 133 2.70 -13.33 0.61
N SER A 134 1.83 -12.34 0.38
CA SER A 134 1.18 -11.59 1.45
C SER A 134 0.17 -12.42 2.25
N VAL A 135 -0.10 -12.02 3.49
CA VAL A 135 -0.99 -12.72 4.41
C VAL A 135 -2.09 -11.79 4.92
N LEU A 136 -3.34 -12.25 4.82
CA LEU A 136 -4.50 -11.59 5.42
C LEU A 136 -5.06 -12.43 6.55
N ASP A 137 -5.25 -11.82 7.70
CA ASP A 137 -5.91 -12.38 8.86
C ASP A 137 -7.07 -11.46 9.28
N ILE A 138 -8.30 -11.93 9.15
CA ILE A 138 -9.47 -11.19 9.63
C ILE A 138 -9.75 -11.62 11.07
N VAL A 139 -9.29 -10.79 12.00
CA VAL A 139 -9.35 -11.06 13.44
C VAL A 139 -10.79 -10.95 13.94
N SER A 140 -11.50 -9.91 13.53
CA SER A 140 -12.91 -9.71 13.88
C SER A 140 -13.67 -8.98 12.79
N LYS A 141 -14.98 -9.28 12.71
CA LYS A 141 -15.94 -8.59 11.84
C LYS A 141 -17.26 -8.44 12.58
N GLU A 142 -17.72 -7.21 12.73
CA GLU A 142 -18.92 -6.88 13.49
C GLU A 142 -20.12 -6.58 12.58
N GLY A 143 -21.29 -6.98 13.00
CA GLY A 143 -22.57 -6.59 12.42
C GLY A 143 -22.66 -6.72 10.90
N THR A 144 -22.87 -5.60 10.21
CA THR A 144 -22.98 -5.49 8.75
C THR A 144 -21.66 -5.17 8.06
N GLY A 145 -20.54 -5.18 8.78
CA GLY A 145 -19.21 -5.00 8.22
C GLY A 145 -18.91 -6.01 7.10
N ARG A 146 -18.26 -5.56 6.03
CA ARG A 146 -17.97 -6.38 4.84
C ARG A 146 -16.51 -6.34 4.47
N VAL A 147 -15.97 -7.50 4.08
CA VAL A 147 -14.61 -7.66 3.55
C VAL A 147 -14.68 -8.31 2.17
N CYS A 148 -14.18 -7.60 1.18
CA CYS A 148 -14.02 -8.11 -0.18
C CYS A 148 -12.53 -8.25 -0.50
N VAL A 149 -12.14 -9.39 -1.03
CA VAL A 149 -10.73 -9.69 -1.32
C VAL A 149 -10.54 -10.02 -2.79
N SER A 150 -9.56 -9.37 -3.42
CA SER A 150 -8.97 -9.84 -4.68
C SER A 150 -7.61 -10.44 -4.40
N HIS A 151 -7.41 -11.67 -4.83
CA HIS A 151 -6.27 -12.50 -4.51
C HIS A 151 -5.47 -12.80 -5.77
N PHE A 152 -4.15 -12.55 -5.70
CA PHE A 152 -3.22 -12.79 -6.79
C PHE A 152 -1.97 -13.50 -6.26
N GLY A 153 -1.54 -14.54 -6.95
CA GLY A 153 -0.29 -15.22 -6.63
C GLY A 153 -0.38 -16.11 -5.38
N GLY A 154 0.75 -16.24 -4.68
CA GLY A 154 0.95 -17.16 -3.55
C GLY A 154 0.48 -16.69 -2.20
N SER A 155 -0.35 -15.64 -2.12
CA SER A 155 -0.81 -15.08 -0.84
C SER A 155 -1.71 -16.05 -0.05
N VAL A 156 -1.78 -15.83 1.27
CA VAL A 156 -2.52 -16.71 2.21
C VAL A 156 -3.58 -15.91 2.95
N ILE A 157 -4.78 -16.47 3.02
CA ILE A 157 -5.90 -15.90 3.76
C ILE A 157 -6.25 -16.81 4.93
N ASN A 158 -6.24 -16.26 6.14
CA ASN A 158 -6.67 -16.94 7.35
C ASN A 158 -8.03 -16.41 7.79
N GLY A 159 -8.90 -17.32 8.23
CA GLY A 159 -10.25 -17.01 8.70
C GLY A 159 -11.31 -17.04 7.60
N GLY A 160 -12.57 -17.25 8.02
CA GLY A 160 -13.72 -17.45 7.14
C GLY A 160 -14.64 -16.24 7.03
N LEU A 161 -14.18 -15.02 7.34
CA LEU A 161 -15.01 -13.83 7.47
C LEU A 161 -15.07 -12.96 6.20
N ILE A 162 -14.77 -13.54 5.04
CA ILE A 162 -14.78 -12.88 3.74
C ILE A 162 -16.17 -12.96 3.13
N ASP A 163 -16.70 -11.82 2.69
CA ASP A 163 -18.02 -11.74 2.05
C ASP A 163 -17.94 -11.97 0.53
N LYS A 164 -16.85 -11.52 -0.10
CA LYS A 164 -16.61 -11.72 -1.53
C LYS A 164 -15.14 -11.99 -1.78
N PHE A 165 -14.90 -13.02 -2.57
CA PHE A 165 -13.56 -13.44 -2.97
C PHE A 165 -13.45 -13.48 -4.49
N ASN A 166 -12.43 -12.83 -5.04
CA ASN A 166 -12.08 -12.91 -6.44
C ASN A 166 -10.64 -13.43 -6.55
N GLU A 167 -10.50 -14.62 -7.12
CA GLU A 167 -9.19 -15.16 -7.47
C GLU A 167 -8.87 -14.81 -8.92
N LYS A 168 -7.70 -14.24 -9.15
CA LYS A 168 -7.19 -14.02 -10.50
C LYS A 168 -5.83 -14.71 -10.60
N LEU A 169 -5.74 -15.58 -11.57
CA LEU A 169 -4.51 -16.31 -11.92
C LEU A 169 -3.53 -15.39 -12.66
#